data_92de4895d916d0653db783eeacbf0c56
#
_entry.id   92de4895d916d0653db783eeacbf0c56
#
_cell.length_a   1.000
_cell.length_b   1.000
_cell.length_c   1.000
_cell.angle_alpha   90.00
_cell.angle_beta   90.00
_cell.angle_gamma   90.00
#
_symmetry.space_group_name_H-M   'P 1'
#
loop_
_entity.id
_entity.type
_entity.pdbx_description
1 polymer ?
#
loop_
_entity_poly.entity_id
_entity_poly.type
_entity_poly.pdbx_seq_one_letter_code
_entity_poly.pdbx_strand_id
1 'polypeptide(L)'
;MAPFLAYEDKGTDTPSALPLVLVHGHPFDRTMWAPQIEAFSTTRRVIAPDLRGYGASPVVPGITLLSDFTQDIAALLDELKVETFVLAGLSMGGQIAMDVYRRFPDRVRGLVLADTFPAPETPGGRLARNEMADRLLAEGMRGYADEVLEKMVAPYAAPEVKAHVHRMMTSAPPEGAAAALRGRAERPDYRPLLTRVTAPALVVVGEDDEYTPVSDAQAMHAALPHSELRIVEGAAHLPNLERADEFNRGLAEFLAKTGAWPSAG
;
A
#
# COMPACT_ATOMS: atom_id res chain seq x y z
N MET A 1 14.21 -18.75 -12.19
CA MET A 1 14.09 -18.99 -10.73
C MET A 1 12.68 -18.59 -10.34
N ALA A 2 12.06 -19.22 -9.33
CA ALA A 2 10.78 -18.73 -8.83
C ALA A 2 10.96 -17.32 -8.24
N PRO A 3 9.96 -16.42 -8.34
CA PRO A 3 10.05 -15.08 -7.78
C PRO A 3 10.33 -15.13 -6.29
N PHE A 4 11.06 -14.11 -5.80
CA PHE A 4 11.38 -14.01 -4.37
C PHE A 4 10.12 -13.78 -3.53
N LEU A 5 9.17 -12.96 -4.03
CA LEU A 5 7.91 -12.69 -3.33
C LEU A 5 6.85 -13.74 -3.67
N ALA A 6 6.06 -14.15 -2.67
CA ALA A 6 4.77 -14.78 -2.91
C ALA A 6 3.79 -13.73 -3.42
N TYR A 7 2.90 -14.10 -4.33
CA TYR A 7 1.96 -13.16 -4.93
C TYR A 7 0.68 -13.86 -5.39
N GLU A 8 -0.34 -13.07 -5.61
CA GLU A 8 -1.53 -13.44 -6.37
C GLU A 8 -1.50 -12.70 -7.70
N ASP A 9 -1.76 -13.43 -8.79
CA ASP A 9 -1.81 -12.91 -10.16
C ASP A 9 -3.10 -13.42 -10.80
N LYS A 10 -4.08 -12.55 -10.92
CA LYS A 10 -5.41 -12.89 -11.44
C LYS A 10 -5.80 -12.01 -12.62
N GLY A 11 -6.68 -12.56 -13.44
CA GLY A 11 -7.15 -11.90 -14.66
C GLY A 11 -6.18 -12.12 -15.82
N THR A 12 -6.34 -11.34 -16.87
CA THR A 12 -5.55 -11.46 -18.09
C THR A 12 -5.07 -10.10 -18.56
N ASP A 13 -3.91 -10.08 -19.21
CA ASP A 13 -3.46 -8.90 -19.93
C ASP A 13 -4.44 -8.59 -21.07
N THR A 14 -4.93 -7.38 -21.10
CA THR A 14 -5.78 -6.87 -22.18
C THR A 14 -5.12 -5.67 -22.83
N PRO A 15 -5.15 -5.52 -24.14
CA PRO A 15 -4.52 -4.38 -24.84
C PRO A 15 -5.07 -3.02 -24.39
N SER A 16 -6.28 -3.00 -23.82
CA SER A 16 -6.99 -1.78 -23.44
C SER A 16 -6.87 -1.43 -21.95
N ALA A 17 -6.28 -2.30 -21.12
CA ALA A 17 -6.22 -2.07 -19.68
C ALA A 17 -4.84 -2.44 -19.11
N LEU A 18 -4.19 -1.46 -18.49
CA LEU A 18 -2.93 -1.66 -17.79
C LEU A 18 -3.11 -2.63 -16.60
N PRO A 19 -2.13 -3.49 -16.31
CA PRO A 19 -2.09 -4.27 -15.08
C PRO A 19 -2.20 -3.37 -13.85
N LEU A 20 -2.90 -3.86 -12.82
CA LEU A 20 -3.05 -3.21 -11.52
C LEU A 20 -2.17 -3.94 -10.51
N VAL A 21 -1.22 -3.24 -9.91
CA VAL A 21 -0.33 -3.75 -8.86
C VAL A 21 -0.77 -3.19 -7.53
N LEU A 22 -1.03 -4.07 -6.54
CA LEU A 22 -1.61 -3.74 -5.25
C LEU A 22 -0.61 -4.01 -4.13
N VAL A 23 -0.12 -2.98 -3.44
CA VAL A 23 0.91 -3.07 -2.41
C VAL A 23 0.29 -2.85 -1.03
N HIS A 24 0.35 -3.88 -0.19
CA HIS A 24 -0.25 -3.85 1.15
C HIS A 24 0.54 -3.01 2.15
N GLY A 25 -0.13 -2.66 3.26
CA GLY A 25 0.45 -1.92 4.39
C GLY A 25 1.07 -2.83 5.46
N HIS A 26 1.57 -2.21 6.52
CA HIS A 26 2.09 -2.87 7.72
C HIS A 26 0.98 -2.99 8.78
N PRO A 27 0.83 -4.12 9.46
CA PRO A 27 1.47 -5.42 9.23
C PRO A 27 0.48 -6.41 8.59
N PHE A 28 0.14 -6.19 7.35
CA PHE A 28 -0.84 -6.96 6.60
C PHE A 28 -0.17 -7.91 5.60
N ASP A 29 -0.98 -8.55 4.78
CA ASP A 29 -0.58 -9.37 3.64
C ASP A 29 -1.46 -9.05 2.42
N ARG A 30 -1.23 -9.73 1.28
CA ARG A 30 -1.97 -9.48 0.04
C ARG A 30 -3.48 -9.66 0.17
N THR A 31 -3.97 -10.41 1.18
CA THR A 31 -5.41 -10.66 1.35
C THR A 31 -6.19 -9.42 1.78
N MET A 32 -5.51 -8.35 2.24
CA MET A 32 -6.16 -7.06 2.44
C MET A 32 -6.76 -6.49 1.14
N TRP A 33 -6.26 -6.93 -0.01
CA TRP A 33 -6.72 -6.51 -1.33
C TRP A 33 -7.75 -7.45 -1.96
N ALA A 34 -8.25 -8.45 -1.22
CA ALA A 34 -9.19 -9.45 -1.75
C ALA A 34 -10.41 -8.84 -2.47
N PRO A 35 -11.10 -7.80 -1.93
CA PRO A 35 -12.23 -7.18 -2.63
C PRO A 35 -11.82 -6.49 -3.95
N GLN A 36 -10.61 -5.92 -4.02
CA GLN A 36 -10.09 -5.27 -5.22
C GLN A 36 -9.65 -6.29 -6.27
N ILE A 37 -9.00 -7.37 -5.83
CA ILE A 37 -8.61 -8.49 -6.69
C ILE A 37 -9.85 -9.09 -7.35
N GLU A 38 -10.89 -9.37 -6.58
CA GLU A 38 -12.15 -9.92 -7.09
C GLU A 38 -12.82 -8.97 -8.09
N ALA A 39 -12.94 -7.69 -7.75
CA ALA A 39 -13.63 -6.71 -8.57
C ALA A 39 -12.91 -6.45 -9.91
N PHE A 40 -11.58 -6.36 -9.92
CA PHE A 40 -10.83 -5.89 -11.08
C PHE A 40 -10.23 -7.00 -11.94
N SER A 41 -10.06 -8.23 -11.43
CA SER A 41 -9.51 -9.35 -12.20
C SER A 41 -10.40 -9.80 -13.35
N THR A 42 -11.65 -9.40 -13.38
CA THR A 42 -12.57 -9.66 -14.50
C THR A 42 -12.30 -8.81 -15.74
N THR A 43 -11.60 -7.67 -15.59
CA THR A 43 -11.39 -6.68 -16.65
C THR A 43 -9.92 -6.39 -16.93
N ARG A 44 -9.00 -6.75 -16.06
CA ARG A 44 -7.56 -6.54 -16.20
C ARG A 44 -6.76 -7.55 -15.39
N ARG A 45 -5.47 -7.63 -15.64
CA ARG A 45 -4.55 -8.36 -14.79
C ARG A 45 -4.33 -7.61 -13.47
N VAL A 46 -4.44 -8.31 -12.34
CA VAL A 46 -4.24 -7.78 -10.98
C VAL A 46 -3.15 -8.59 -10.30
N ILE A 47 -2.12 -7.90 -9.82
CA ILE A 47 -0.96 -8.51 -9.16
C ILE A 47 -0.86 -7.95 -7.74
N ALA A 48 -0.93 -8.83 -6.74
CA ALA A 48 -0.83 -8.47 -5.34
C ALA A 48 0.26 -9.32 -4.66
N PRO A 49 1.47 -8.79 -4.44
CA PRO A 49 2.50 -9.49 -3.70
C PRO A 49 2.25 -9.44 -2.19
N ASP A 50 2.69 -10.48 -1.48
CA ASP A 50 3.11 -10.35 -0.10
C ASP A 50 4.50 -9.70 -0.09
N LEU A 51 4.65 -8.62 0.64
CA LEU A 51 5.96 -7.98 0.80
C LEU A 51 6.92 -8.91 1.58
N ARG A 52 8.24 -8.78 1.37
CA ARG A 52 9.21 -9.53 2.18
C ARG A 52 8.91 -9.38 3.66
N GLY A 53 8.98 -10.47 4.41
CA GLY A 53 8.67 -10.49 5.83
C GLY A 53 7.18 -10.58 6.17
N TYR A 54 6.29 -10.69 5.18
CA TYR A 54 4.83 -10.81 5.37
C TYR A 54 4.23 -11.95 4.57
N GLY A 55 3.05 -12.39 5.03
CA GLY A 55 2.28 -13.44 4.35
C GLY A 55 3.09 -14.70 4.09
N ALA A 56 3.14 -15.13 2.83
CA ALA A 56 3.91 -16.31 2.41
C ALA A 56 5.30 -15.95 1.82
N SER A 57 5.68 -14.67 1.83
CA SER A 57 7.01 -14.23 1.37
C SER A 57 8.11 -14.51 2.41
N PRO A 58 9.36 -14.70 1.98
CA PRO A 58 10.48 -14.95 2.88
C PRO A 58 10.68 -13.84 3.91
N VAL A 59 11.00 -14.24 5.13
CA VAL A 59 11.40 -13.34 6.21
C VAL A 59 12.89 -13.01 6.10
N VAL A 60 13.20 -11.72 6.06
CA VAL A 60 14.59 -11.22 6.11
C VAL A 60 14.72 -10.39 7.40
N PRO A 61 15.37 -10.95 8.43
CA PRO A 61 15.55 -10.23 9.71
C PRO A 61 16.45 -8.98 9.58
N GLY A 62 16.37 -8.08 10.57
CA GLY A 62 17.23 -6.91 10.65
C GLY A 62 16.51 -5.62 10.28
N ILE A 63 16.86 -5.01 9.17
CA ILE A 63 16.28 -3.76 8.66
C ILE A 63 15.85 -4.00 7.22
N THR A 64 14.61 -3.68 6.88
CA THR A 64 14.11 -3.68 5.51
C THR A 64 13.72 -2.26 5.12
N LEU A 65 14.52 -1.61 4.30
CA LEU A 65 14.26 -0.26 3.84
C LEU A 65 13.11 -0.24 2.81
N LEU A 66 12.47 0.92 2.63
CA LEU A 66 11.44 1.07 1.57
C LEU A 66 12.04 0.75 0.19
N SER A 67 13.32 1.05 -0.02
CA SER A 67 14.04 0.70 -1.24
C SER A 67 14.18 -0.80 -1.48
N ASP A 68 14.23 -1.61 -0.43
CA ASP A 68 14.33 -3.08 -0.58
C ASP A 68 13.00 -3.66 -1.06
N PHE A 69 11.88 -3.19 -0.50
CA PHE A 69 10.55 -3.52 -1.01
C PHE A 69 10.36 -3.09 -2.47
N THR A 70 10.84 -1.88 -2.80
CA THR A 70 10.79 -1.37 -4.18
C THR A 70 11.54 -2.27 -5.15
N GLN A 71 12.73 -2.74 -4.79
CA GLN A 71 13.54 -3.63 -5.63
C GLN A 71 12.87 -4.99 -5.81
N ASP A 72 12.27 -5.55 -4.76
CA ASP A 72 11.55 -6.82 -4.85
C ASP A 72 10.35 -6.73 -5.79
N ILE A 73 9.56 -5.65 -5.66
CA ILE A 73 8.41 -5.42 -6.56
C ILE A 73 8.89 -5.27 -8.00
N ALA A 74 9.95 -4.51 -8.25
CA ALA A 74 10.50 -4.35 -9.59
C ALA A 74 10.97 -5.70 -10.17
N ALA A 75 11.68 -6.51 -9.37
CA ALA A 75 12.14 -7.83 -9.80
C ALA A 75 10.98 -8.79 -10.09
N LEU A 76 9.92 -8.77 -9.26
CA LEU A 76 8.71 -9.56 -9.52
C LEU A 76 8.06 -9.15 -10.84
N LEU A 77 7.89 -7.85 -11.08
CA LEU A 77 7.26 -7.34 -12.30
C LEU A 77 8.11 -7.62 -13.55
N ASP A 78 9.43 -7.64 -13.43
CA ASP A 78 10.34 -8.02 -14.51
C ASP A 78 10.18 -9.52 -14.86
N GLU A 79 10.09 -10.39 -13.86
CA GLU A 79 9.85 -11.83 -14.05
C GLU A 79 8.48 -12.09 -14.68
N LEU A 80 7.47 -11.33 -14.28
CA LEU A 80 6.11 -11.40 -14.83
C LEU A 80 5.97 -10.68 -16.19
N LYS A 81 7.04 -10.06 -16.70
CA LYS A 81 7.08 -9.29 -17.96
C LYS A 81 6.06 -8.15 -17.99
N VAL A 82 5.87 -7.49 -16.85
CA VAL A 82 5.00 -6.32 -16.70
C VAL A 82 5.86 -5.07 -16.82
N GLU A 83 5.87 -4.45 -17.99
CA GLU A 83 6.69 -3.27 -18.27
C GLU A 83 6.07 -2.01 -17.67
N THR A 84 4.77 -1.82 -17.84
CA THR A 84 4.02 -0.64 -17.36
C THR A 84 2.74 -1.06 -16.64
N PHE A 85 2.37 -0.31 -15.61
CA PHE A 85 1.27 -0.68 -14.72
C PHE A 85 0.66 0.53 -14.01
N VAL A 86 -0.52 0.34 -13.43
CA VAL A 86 -1.07 1.22 -12.38
C VAL A 86 -0.66 0.65 -11.04
N LEU A 87 -0.13 1.50 -10.16
CA LEU A 87 0.36 1.12 -8.84
C LEU A 87 -0.55 1.67 -7.75
N ALA A 88 -1.10 0.82 -6.92
CA ALA A 88 -1.87 1.20 -5.75
C ALA A 88 -1.16 0.72 -4.47
N GLY A 89 -1.02 1.61 -3.50
CA GLY A 89 -0.45 1.27 -2.20
C GLY A 89 -1.22 1.92 -1.07
N LEU A 90 -1.40 1.16 0.02
CA LEU A 90 -2.05 1.63 1.22
C LEU A 90 -1.06 1.71 2.39
N SER A 91 -1.07 2.82 3.14
CA SER A 91 -0.23 3.03 4.33
C SER A 91 1.27 2.91 3.99
N MET A 92 1.98 1.95 4.58
CA MET A 92 3.35 1.61 4.18
C MET A 92 3.43 1.29 2.68
N GLY A 93 2.44 0.61 2.11
CA GLY A 93 2.36 0.33 0.68
C GLY A 93 2.32 1.61 -0.17
N GLY A 94 1.67 2.67 0.32
CA GLY A 94 1.70 3.99 -0.32
C GLY A 94 3.09 4.65 -0.27
N GLN A 95 3.81 4.50 0.85
CA GLN A 95 5.20 4.96 0.96
C GLN A 95 6.13 4.19 0.00
N ILE A 96 5.92 2.88 -0.14
CA ILE A 96 6.63 2.05 -1.12
C ILE A 96 6.26 2.48 -2.54
N ALA A 97 4.98 2.75 -2.82
CA ALA A 97 4.53 3.21 -4.14
C ALA A 97 5.19 4.55 -4.55
N MET A 98 5.37 5.46 -3.60
CA MET A 98 6.16 6.69 -3.84
C MET A 98 7.62 6.38 -4.15
N ASP A 99 8.26 5.40 -3.47
CA ASP A 99 9.64 5.00 -3.78
C ASP A 99 9.75 4.29 -5.14
N VAL A 100 8.77 3.46 -5.51
CA VAL A 100 8.69 2.84 -6.85
C VAL A 100 8.59 3.93 -7.92
N TYR A 101 7.67 4.90 -7.76
CA TYR A 101 7.55 6.00 -8.71
C TYR A 101 8.84 6.82 -8.83
N ARG A 102 9.50 7.12 -7.70
CA ARG A 102 10.78 7.84 -7.68
C ARG A 102 11.87 7.15 -8.49
N ARG A 103 11.91 5.83 -8.48
CA ARG A 103 12.95 5.02 -9.14
C ARG A 103 12.60 4.59 -10.55
N PHE A 104 11.33 4.38 -10.83
CA PHE A 104 10.83 3.83 -12.09
C PHE A 104 9.62 4.64 -12.61
N PRO A 105 9.76 5.98 -12.78
CA PRO A 105 8.62 6.83 -13.16
C PRO A 105 7.99 6.42 -14.50
N ASP A 106 8.78 5.96 -15.45
CA ASP A 106 8.30 5.57 -16.79
C ASP A 106 7.44 4.30 -16.78
N ARG A 107 7.55 3.49 -15.74
CA ARG A 107 6.76 2.24 -15.58
C ARG A 107 5.39 2.50 -14.94
N VAL A 108 5.26 3.53 -14.11
CA VAL A 108 4.03 3.81 -13.36
C VAL A 108 3.14 4.76 -14.16
N ARG A 109 2.07 4.22 -14.74
CA ARG A 109 1.13 4.95 -15.60
C ARG A 109 -0.07 5.51 -14.83
N GLY A 110 -0.21 5.19 -13.57
CA GLY A 110 -1.18 5.73 -12.63
C GLY A 110 -0.75 5.38 -11.22
N LEU A 111 -0.96 6.30 -10.27
CA LEU A 111 -0.52 6.16 -8.89
C LEU A 111 -1.71 6.31 -7.95
N VAL A 112 -1.98 5.29 -7.13
CA VAL A 112 -3.01 5.35 -6.08
C VAL A 112 -2.33 5.33 -4.71
N LEU A 113 -2.57 6.37 -3.93
CA LEU A 113 -2.02 6.58 -2.59
C LEU A 113 -3.18 6.58 -1.60
N ALA A 114 -3.36 5.45 -0.91
CA ALA A 114 -4.44 5.25 0.05
C ALA A 114 -3.90 5.31 1.49
N ASP A 115 -4.55 6.10 2.35
CA ASP A 115 -4.28 6.15 3.79
C ASP A 115 -2.78 6.18 4.11
N THR A 116 -2.08 7.14 3.52
CA THR A 116 -0.62 7.25 3.57
C THR A 116 -0.17 8.72 3.63
N PHE A 117 1.12 8.95 3.82
CA PHE A 117 1.69 10.29 3.87
C PHE A 117 3.16 10.30 3.40
N PRO A 118 3.64 11.43 2.83
CA PRO A 118 4.94 11.52 2.17
C PRO A 118 6.07 12.00 3.09
N ALA A 119 5.78 12.43 4.32
CA ALA A 119 6.78 13.04 5.21
C ALA A 119 7.80 12.01 5.71
N PRO A 120 9.06 12.43 5.96
CA PRO A 120 10.05 11.57 6.60
C PRO A 120 9.67 11.31 8.05
N GLU A 121 10.34 10.35 8.68
CA GLU A 121 10.11 10.09 10.10
C GLU A 121 10.74 11.19 10.98
N THR A 122 10.00 11.57 12.03
CA THR A 122 10.52 12.47 13.06
C THR A 122 11.54 11.75 13.96
N PRO A 123 12.43 12.47 14.66
CA PRO A 123 13.33 11.84 15.62
C PRO A 123 12.60 11.01 16.70
N GLY A 124 11.48 11.53 17.23
CA GLY A 124 10.66 10.80 18.20
C GLY A 124 9.95 9.59 17.60
N GLY A 125 9.42 9.73 16.39
CA GLY A 125 8.79 8.64 15.65
C GLY A 125 9.79 7.54 15.28
N ARG A 126 11.04 7.89 14.95
CA ARG A 126 12.13 6.94 14.71
C ARG A 126 12.42 6.10 15.95
N LEU A 127 12.51 6.75 17.12
CA LEU A 127 12.71 6.04 18.38
C LEU A 127 11.53 5.10 18.66
N ALA A 128 10.30 5.60 18.60
CA ALA A 128 9.10 4.81 18.85
C ALA A 128 8.96 3.59 17.92
N ARG A 129 9.36 3.72 16.61
CA ARG A 129 9.36 2.57 15.68
C ARG A 129 10.38 1.52 16.06
N ASN A 130 11.58 1.91 16.50
CA ASN A 130 12.60 0.96 16.94
C ASN A 130 12.20 0.26 18.23
N GLU A 131 11.64 0.99 19.21
CA GLU A 131 11.10 0.41 20.44
C GLU A 131 9.97 -0.57 20.16
N MET A 132 9.05 -0.21 19.24
CA MET A 132 7.99 -1.13 18.82
C MET A 132 8.57 -2.36 18.11
N ALA A 133 9.58 -2.22 17.26
CA ALA A 133 10.24 -3.35 16.62
C ALA A 133 10.85 -4.32 17.64
N ASP A 134 11.50 -3.79 18.69
CA ASP A 134 12.06 -4.59 19.78
C ASP A 134 10.96 -5.30 20.57
N ARG A 135 9.85 -4.60 20.82
CA ARG A 135 8.65 -5.18 21.48
C ARG A 135 8.05 -6.31 20.68
N LEU A 136 7.87 -6.16 19.36
CA LEU A 136 7.34 -7.22 18.49
C LEU A 136 8.22 -8.47 18.52
N LEU A 137 9.54 -8.30 18.54
CA LEU A 137 10.49 -9.43 18.64
C LEU A 137 10.41 -10.15 20.00
N ALA A 138 10.17 -9.41 21.08
CA ALA A 138 10.10 -9.97 22.42
C ALA A 138 8.74 -10.62 22.75
N GLU A 139 7.63 -10.01 22.31
CA GLU A 139 6.26 -10.34 22.73
C GLU A 139 5.42 -10.98 21.63
N GLY A 140 5.86 -10.91 20.35
CA GLY A 140 5.09 -11.32 19.19
C GLY A 140 4.00 -10.30 18.80
N MET A 141 3.16 -10.69 17.85
CA MET A 141 2.22 -9.78 17.19
C MET A 141 0.88 -9.61 17.90
N ARG A 142 0.48 -10.55 18.77
CA ARG A 142 -0.88 -10.57 19.33
C ARG A 142 -1.20 -9.31 20.16
N GLY A 143 -0.37 -8.98 21.14
CA GLY A 143 -0.59 -7.81 21.99
C GLY A 143 -0.65 -6.51 21.20
N TYR A 144 0.21 -6.37 20.19
CA TYR A 144 0.17 -5.25 19.26
C TYR A 144 -1.13 -5.22 18.45
N ALA A 145 -1.56 -6.36 17.89
CA ALA A 145 -2.79 -6.43 17.11
C ALA A 145 -4.03 -6.07 17.92
N ASP A 146 -4.12 -6.57 19.17
CA ASP A 146 -5.22 -6.26 20.09
C ASP A 146 -5.27 -4.75 20.43
N GLU A 147 -4.11 -4.12 20.57
CA GLU A 147 -3.96 -2.71 20.96
C GLU A 147 -4.32 -1.74 19.83
N VAL A 148 -4.00 -2.10 18.57
CA VAL A 148 -4.16 -1.17 17.44
C VAL A 148 -5.40 -1.41 16.57
N LEU A 149 -6.12 -2.52 16.78
CA LEU A 149 -7.25 -2.91 15.92
C LEU A 149 -8.30 -1.79 15.80
N GLU A 150 -8.68 -1.17 16.92
CA GLU A 150 -9.71 -0.13 16.94
C GLU A 150 -9.27 1.20 16.30
N LYS A 151 -7.96 1.33 15.97
CA LYS A 151 -7.43 2.45 15.19
C LYS A 151 -7.25 2.08 13.72
N MET A 152 -7.12 0.77 13.42
CA MET A 152 -6.99 0.29 12.05
C MET A 152 -8.33 0.26 11.32
N VAL A 153 -9.42 0.04 12.05
CA VAL A 153 -10.76 -0.02 11.48
C VAL A 153 -11.75 0.77 12.35
N ALA A 154 -12.73 1.38 11.72
CA ALA A 154 -13.76 2.13 12.41
C ALA A 154 -14.53 1.28 13.44
N PRO A 155 -15.01 1.87 14.54
CA PRO A 155 -15.73 1.13 15.59
C PRO A 155 -16.96 0.37 15.05
N TYR A 156 -17.57 0.87 14.01
CA TYR A 156 -18.74 0.31 13.34
C TYR A 156 -18.42 -0.52 12.10
N ALA A 157 -17.13 -0.80 11.82
CA ALA A 157 -16.74 -1.72 10.76
C ALA A 157 -17.34 -3.11 11.00
N ALA A 158 -17.69 -3.82 9.92
CA ALA A 158 -18.29 -5.13 9.98
C ALA A 158 -17.42 -6.13 10.77
N PRO A 159 -18.01 -7.00 11.59
CA PRO A 159 -17.26 -7.93 12.43
C PRO A 159 -16.29 -8.82 11.64
N GLU A 160 -16.67 -9.23 10.43
CA GLU A 160 -15.82 -10.02 9.52
C GLU A 160 -14.59 -9.23 9.05
N VAL A 161 -14.71 -7.93 8.82
CA VAL A 161 -13.58 -7.05 8.47
C VAL A 161 -12.62 -6.94 9.65
N LYS A 162 -13.15 -6.66 10.86
CA LYS A 162 -12.34 -6.61 12.09
C LYS A 162 -11.60 -7.93 12.32
N ALA A 163 -12.29 -9.05 12.18
CA ALA A 163 -11.70 -10.37 12.34
C ALA A 163 -10.63 -10.67 11.27
N HIS A 164 -10.84 -10.22 10.03
CA HIS A 164 -9.85 -10.39 8.96
C HIS A 164 -8.60 -9.54 9.21
N VAL A 165 -8.77 -8.28 9.54
CA VAL A 165 -7.66 -7.36 9.87
C VAL A 165 -6.86 -7.88 11.07
N HIS A 166 -7.54 -8.31 12.14
CA HIS A 166 -6.88 -8.90 13.30
C HIS A 166 -6.09 -10.17 12.95
N ARG A 167 -6.65 -11.06 12.09
CA ARG A 167 -5.92 -12.25 11.63
C ARG A 167 -4.66 -11.91 10.85
N MET A 168 -4.72 -10.97 9.91
CA MET A 168 -3.54 -10.53 9.16
C MET A 168 -2.45 -10.02 10.11
N MET A 169 -2.81 -9.15 11.06
CA MET A 169 -1.86 -8.60 12.03
C MET A 169 -1.25 -9.67 12.93
N THR A 170 -2.07 -10.60 13.46
CA THR A 170 -1.57 -11.65 14.35
C THR A 170 -0.77 -12.73 13.65
N SER A 171 -0.99 -12.90 12.33
CA SER A 171 -0.28 -13.89 11.51
C SER A 171 1.03 -13.37 10.92
N ALA A 172 1.27 -12.05 10.99
CA ALA A 172 2.50 -11.47 10.47
C ALA A 172 3.72 -11.99 11.27
N PRO A 173 4.80 -12.40 10.59
CA PRO A 173 6.04 -12.77 11.28
C PRO A 173 6.63 -11.58 12.06
N PRO A 174 6.88 -11.71 13.37
CA PRO A 174 7.42 -10.61 14.18
C PRO A 174 8.74 -10.04 13.64
N GLU A 175 9.61 -10.90 13.13
CA GLU A 175 10.91 -10.53 12.57
C GLU A 175 10.75 -9.68 11.29
N GLY A 176 9.78 -10.03 10.44
CA GLY A 176 9.45 -9.26 9.24
C GLY A 176 8.83 -7.91 9.58
N ALA A 177 7.87 -7.92 10.50
CA ALA A 177 7.22 -6.70 10.98
C ALA A 177 8.22 -5.74 11.65
N ALA A 178 9.11 -6.25 12.49
CA ALA A 178 10.17 -5.47 13.14
C ALA A 178 11.18 -4.89 12.13
N ALA A 179 11.60 -5.69 11.15
CA ALA A 179 12.50 -5.24 10.10
C ALA A 179 11.89 -4.08 9.27
N ALA A 180 10.61 -4.18 8.95
CA ALA A 180 9.87 -3.13 8.25
C ALA A 180 9.72 -1.85 9.08
N LEU A 181 9.43 -1.96 10.38
CA LEU A 181 9.37 -0.79 11.29
C LEU A 181 10.70 -0.04 11.34
N ARG A 182 11.82 -0.77 11.47
CA ARG A 182 13.17 -0.19 11.44
C ARG A 182 13.47 0.49 10.12
N GLY A 183 13.09 -0.12 8.99
CA GLY A 183 13.26 0.49 7.67
C GLY A 183 12.39 1.73 7.46
N ARG A 184 11.15 1.73 7.96
CA ARG A 184 10.28 2.91 7.92
C ARG A 184 10.78 4.05 8.80
N ALA A 185 11.53 3.75 9.86
CA ALA A 185 12.21 4.76 10.67
C ALA A 185 13.25 5.56 9.87
N GLU A 186 13.79 4.98 8.80
CA GLU A 186 14.79 5.58 7.90
C GLU A 186 14.18 6.11 6.58
N ARG A 187 12.85 6.18 6.46
CA ARG A 187 12.21 6.60 5.20
C ARG A 187 12.61 8.02 4.82
N PRO A 188 12.86 8.26 3.52
CA PRO A 188 13.17 9.58 3.01
C PRO A 188 11.93 10.48 2.98
N ASP A 189 12.16 11.77 2.75
CA ASP A 189 11.12 12.75 2.47
C ASP A 189 10.64 12.64 1.02
N TYR A 190 9.38 12.24 0.81
CA TYR A 190 8.77 12.15 -0.52
C TYR A 190 7.98 13.40 -0.91
N ARG A 191 7.85 14.42 -0.05
CA ARG A 191 7.14 15.66 -0.39
C ARG A 191 7.67 16.34 -1.65
N PRO A 192 9.02 16.44 -1.85
CA PRO A 192 9.56 17.02 -3.10
C PRO A 192 9.29 16.16 -4.34
N LEU A 193 8.97 14.87 -4.19
CA LEU A 193 8.61 14.00 -5.30
C LEU A 193 7.21 14.35 -5.83
N LEU A 194 6.25 14.61 -4.93
CA LEU A 194 4.84 14.78 -5.31
C LEU A 194 4.64 15.86 -6.38
N THR A 195 5.37 16.98 -6.28
CA THR A 195 5.28 18.08 -7.25
C THR A 195 5.84 17.74 -8.64
N ARG A 196 6.52 16.59 -8.77
CA ARG A 196 7.13 16.10 -10.02
C ARG A 196 6.45 14.86 -10.58
N VAL A 197 5.37 14.39 -9.92
CA VAL A 197 4.57 13.26 -10.43
C VAL A 197 3.79 13.72 -11.65
N THR A 198 4.10 13.17 -12.81
CA THR A 198 3.43 13.47 -14.08
C THR A 198 2.33 12.47 -14.41
N ALA A 199 2.37 11.28 -13.82
CA ALA A 199 1.28 10.31 -13.95
C ALA A 199 0.01 10.80 -13.24
N PRO A 200 -1.18 10.46 -13.74
CA PRO A 200 -2.41 10.70 -13.00
C PRO A 200 -2.33 9.99 -11.64
N ALA A 201 -2.86 10.64 -10.60
CA ALA A 201 -2.86 10.10 -9.26
C ALA A 201 -4.26 10.11 -8.63
N LEU A 202 -4.54 9.12 -7.80
CA LEU A 202 -5.71 9.06 -6.93
C LEU A 202 -5.23 9.03 -5.48
N VAL A 203 -5.64 10.01 -4.70
CA VAL A 203 -5.44 10.03 -3.25
C VAL A 203 -6.74 9.58 -2.60
N VAL A 204 -6.67 8.55 -1.75
CA VAL A 204 -7.83 8.02 -1.01
C VAL A 204 -7.53 8.09 0.47
N VAL A 205 -8.54 8.36 1.29
CA VAL A 205 -8.42 8.34 2.74
C VAL A 205 -9.76 8.01 3.37
N GLY A 206 -9.76 7.18 4.41
CA GLY A 206 -10.92 7.01 5.28
C GLY A 206 -11.17 8.28 6.10
N GLU A 207 -12.44 8.67 6.24
CA GLU A 207 -12.82 9.88 6.98
C GLU A 207 -12.36 9.85 8.44
N ASP A 208 -12.39 8.66 9.04
CA ASP A 208 -12.06 8.42 10.45
C ASP A 208 -10.61 7.90 10.65
N ASP A 209 -9.74 8.01 9.66
CA ASP A 209 -8.35 7.55 9.80
C ASP A 209 -7.57 8.44 10.79
N GLU A 210 -7.23 7.87 11.95
CA GLU A 210 -6.41 8.53 12.96
C GLU A 210 -4.90 8.49 12.67
N TYR A 211 -4.43 7.54 11.83
CA TYR A 211 -3.00 7.39 11.49
C TYR A 211 -2.56 8.34 10.39
N THR A 212 -3.43 8.55 9.41
CA THR A 212 -3.18 9.42 8.26
C THR A 212 -4.44 10.26 8.02
N PRO A 213 -4.62 11.32 8.80
CA PRO A 213 -5.86 12.09 8.79
C PRO A 213 -6.12 12.73 7.41
N VAL A 214 -7.38 13.08 7.17
CA VAL A 214 -7.83 13.70 5.91
C VAL A 214 -6.95 14.89 5.49
N SER A 215 -6.40 15.63 6.45
CA SER A 215 -5.48 16.75 6.17
C SER A 215 -4.19 16.34 5.45
N ASP A 216 -3.67 15.13 5.72
CA ASP A 216 -2.48 14.62 5.03
C ASP A 216 -2.81 14.26 3.58
N ALA A 217 -3.98 13.65 3.34
CA ALA A 217 -4.47 13.37 1.99
C ALA A 217 -4.74 14.65 1.18
N GLN A 218 -5.34 15.67 1.82
CA GLN A 218 -5.54 16.99 1.21
C GLN A 218 -4.21 17.65 0.84
N ALA A 219 -3.20 17.57 1.72
CA ALA A 219 -1.87 18.10 1.45
C ALA A 219 -1.18 17.38 0.29
N MET A 220 -1.30 16.03 0.20
CA MET A 220 -0.79 15.27 -0.94
C MET A 220 -1.51 15.65 -2.24
N HIS A 221 -2.84 15.73 -2.21
CA HIS A 221 -3.63 16.15 -3.37
C HIS A 221 -3.23 17.54 -3.86
N ALA A 222 -3.08 18.49 -2.96
CA ALA A 222 -2.64 19.86 -3.31
C ALA A 222 -1.23 19.93 -3.91
N ALA A 223 -0.35 18.98 -3.58
CA ALA A 223 1.01 18.90 -4.09
C ALA A 223 1.13 18.16 -5.44
N LEU A 224 0.20 17.26 -5.75
CA LEU A 224 0.21 16.43 -6.96
C LEU A 224 -0.44 17.20 -8.12
N PRO A 225 0.25 17.43 -9.26
CA PRO A 225 -0.28 18.22 -10.38
C PRO A 225 -1.55 17.64 -11.03
N HIS A 226 -1.68 16.32 -11.05
CA HIS A 226 -2.74 15.60 -11.75
C HIS A 226 -3.38 14.56 -10.83
N SER A 227 -4.06 15.02 -9.79
CA SER A 227 -4.66 14.10 -8.82
C SER A 227 -6.16 14.34 -8.59
N GLU A 228 -6.81 13.29 -8.12
CA GLU A 228 -8.16 13.31 -7.55
C GLU A 228 -8.05 12.93 -6.07
N LEU A 229 -8.91 13.50 -5.25
CA LEU A 229 -9.04 13.17 -3.83
C LEU A 229 -10.38 12.48 -3.59
N ARG A 230 -10.36 11.37 -2.86
CA ARG A 230 -11.54 10.66 -2.38
C ARG A 230 -11.43 10.49 -0.86
N ILE A 231 -12.42 11.02 -0.16
CA ILE A 231 -12.64 10.77 1.26
C ILE A 231 -13.74 9.74 1.34
N VAL A 232 -13.45 8.59 1.97
CA VAL A 232 -14.41 7.49 2.10
C VAL A 232 -15.10 7.61 3.44
N GLU A 233 -16.38 8.00 3.40
CA GLU A 233 -17.20 8.16 4.60
C GLU A 233 -17.37 6.83 5.33
N GLY A 234 -17.31 6.89 6.66
CA GLY A 234 -17.51 5.73 7.51
C GLY A 234 -16.46 4.65 7.34
N ALA A 235 -15.21 5.02 7.12
CA ALA A 235 -14.05 4.16 7.11
C ALA A 235 -12.88 4.82 7.86
N ALA A 236 -12.07 4.00 8.52
CA ALA A 236 -10.82 4.41 9.13
C ALA A 236 -9.63 4.09 8.19
N HIS A 237 -8.58 3.41 8.69
CA HIS A 237 -7.32 3.21 7.99
C HIS A 237 -7.37 2.18 6.84
N LEU A 238 -8.46 1.41 6.71
CA LEU A 238 -8.61 0.36 5.69
C LEU A 238 -9.90 0.52 4.87
N PRO A 239 -10.11 1.68 4.21
CA PRO A 239 -11.34 1.93 3.45
C PRO A 239 -11.57 0.91 2.33
N ASN A 240 -10.50 0.30 1.82
CA ASN A 240 -10.55 -0.77 0.83
C ASN A 240 -11.22 -2.06 1.34
N LEU A 241 -11.26 -2.27 2.64
CA LEU A 241 -11.96 -3.38 3.32
C LEU A 241 -13.26 -2.92 3.95
N GLU A 242 -13.27 -1.77 4.62
CA GLU A 242 -14.39 -1.27 5.39
C GLU A 242 -15.56 -0.79 4.52
N ARG A 243 -15.24 -0.19 3.37
CA ARG A 243 -16.16 0.36 2.37
C ARG A 243 -15.74 -0.07 0.96
N ALA A 244 -15.56 -1.36 0.78
CA ALA A 244 -14.99 -1.94 -0.44
C ALA A 244 -15.68 -1.49 -1.73
N ASP A 245 -17.02 -1.40 -1.74
CA ASP A 245 -17.78 -0.97 -2.92
C ASP A 245 -17.50 0.49 -3.29
N GLU A 246 -17.39 1.36 -2.30
CA GLU A 246 -17.09 2.78 -2.51
C GLU A 246 -15.65 2.98 -2.96
N PHE A 247 -14.71 2.32 -2.30
CA PHE A 247 -13.31 2.31 -2.71
C PHE A 247 -13.16 1.79 -4.14
N ASN A 248 -13.79 0.66 -4.48
CA ASN A 248 -13.75 0.05 -5.80
C ASN A 248 -14.37 0.97 -6.87
N ARG A 249 -15.44 1.69 -6.56
CA ARG A 249 -16.05 2.66 -7.48
C ARG A 249 -15.07 3.79 -7.80
N GLY A 250 -14.45 4.39 -6.78
CA GLY A 250 -13.44 5.44 -6.97
C GLY A 250 -12.23 4.95 -7.77
N LEU A 251 -11.75 3.76 -7.45
CA LEU A 251 -10.64 3.14 -8.19
C LEU A 251 -11.04 2.83 -9.65
N ALA A 252 -12.25 2.32 -9.92
CA ALA A 252 -12.72 2.05 -11.28
C ALA A 252 -12.80 3.32 -12.13
N GLU A 253 -13.35 4.41 -11.56
CA GLU A 253 -13.41 5.72 -12.24
C GLU A 253 -12.02 6.26 -12.59
N PHE A 254 -11.07 6.12 -11.67
CA PHE A 254 -9.68 6.49 -11.91
C PHE A 254 -9.03 5.62 -13.00
N LEU A 255 -9.18 4.31 -12.92
CA LEU A 255 -8.62 3.36 -13.87
C LEU A 255 -9.15 3.56 -15.30
N ALA A 256 -10.39 3.99 -15.47
CA ALA A 256 -10.96 4.32 -16.78
C ALA A 256 -10.26 5.51 -17.44
N LYS A 257 -9.73 6.43 -16.65
CA LYS A 257 -9.01 7.64 -17.12
C LYS A 257 -7.53 7.36 -17.43
N THR A 258 -6.90 6.43 -16.73
CA THR A 258 -5.46 6.16 -16.90
C THR A 258 -5.11 5.55 -18.26
N GLY A 259 -6.00 4.79 -18.88
CA GLY A 259 -5.81 4.23 -20.22
C GLY A 259 -5.74 5.27 -21.35
N ALA A 260 -6.31 6.46 -21.14
CA ALA A 260 -6.33 7.56 -22.09
C ALA A 260 -5.20 8.58 -21.86
N TRP A 261 -4.37 8.42 -20.81
CA TRP A 261 -3.33 9.39 -20.48
C TRP A 261 -2.14 9.29 -21.45
N PRO A 262 -1.66 10.42 -22.02
CA PRO A 262 -0.53 10.41 -22.95
C PRO A 262 0.72 9.79 -22.33
N SER A 263 1.47 9.03 -23.12
CA SER A 263 2.82 8.63 -22.72
C SER A 263 3.65 9.90 -22.50
N ALA A 264 4.39 9.98 -21.40
CA ALA A 264 5.40 11.01 -21.26
C ALA A 264 6.38 10.87 -22.45
N GLY A 265 6.44 11.88 -23.31
CA GLY A 265 7.33 11.95 -24.45
C GLY A 265 8.79 12.17 -24.02
#